data_b4da4cd823fe7e313f06d5784ddbeec0
#
_entry.id   b4da4cd823fe7e313f06d5784ddbeec0
#
_cell.length_a   1.000
_cell.length_b   1.000
_cell.length_c   1.000
_cell.angle_alpha   90.00
_cell.angle_beta   90.00
_cell.angle_gamma   90.00
#
_symmetry.space_group_name_H-M   'P 1'
#
loop_
_entity.id
_entity.type
_entity.pdbx_description
1 polymer ?
#
loop_
_entity_poly.entity_id
_entity_poly.type
_entity_poly.pdbx_seq_one_letter_code
_entity_poly.pdbx_strand_id
1 'polypeptide(L)'
;LPAMIILFPINLKQLLKYLFYPKERKRMKTIRIENNFARVCPGLKIGIIGAQVTNTETDPRLWEQIDDEASRIAAAYKIDEINKRPAIQATRKAYRSFGKDPNRYRVSSEALCRRIIRGLGIYRIDTLVDLINLVSVRSGYSIGAFDADRIEGDTLILGVGKEGEIFRGIGRGVLNIEGLPVYRDDKGGIGTPTSDEERTKITLDTKNLFVIINAYGEEMPLDETIAFTTGLLRQYASAENIRTDIVSADLFID
;
A
#
# COMPACT_ATOMS: atom_id res chain seq x y z
N LEU A 1 43.32 40.09 -1.18
CA LEU A 1 42.25 40.29 -0.16
C LEU A 1 41.74 38.92 0.25
N PRO A 2 41.89 38.47 1.52
CA PRO A 2 41.36 37.19 1.96
C PRO A 2 39.85 37.26 2.20
N ALA A 3 39.13 36.24 1.73
CA ALA A 3 37.70 36.09 1.93
C ALA A 3 37.40 35.87 3.42
N MET A 4 36.61 36.75 3.99
CA MET A 4 36.13 36.70 5.36
C MET A 4 34.95 35.71 5.43
N ILE A 5 35.20 34.54 6.02
CA ILE A 5 34.15 33.55 6.32
C ILE A 5 33.32 34.07 7.50
N ILE A 6 32.09 34.50 7.24
CA ILE A 6 31.14 34.91 8.27
C ILE A 6 30.54 33.62 8.86
N LEU A 7 31.09 33.18 10.00
CA LEU A 7 30.46 32.15 10.85
C LEU A 7 29.28 32.76 11.59
N PHE A 8 28.06 32.40 11.20
CA PHE A 8 26.87 32.69 11.99
C PHE A 8 26.93 31.88 13.31
N PRO A 9 26.73 32.51 14.47
CA PRO A 9 26.70 31.79 15.74
C PRO A 9 25.49 30.87 15.78
N ILE A 10 25.69 29.57 15.65
CA ILE A 10 24.64 28.57 15.90
C ILE A 10 24.30 28.67 17.39
N ASN A 11 23.06 29.00 17.70
CA ASN A 11 22.58 29.11 19.07
C ASN A 11 22.67 27.75 19.76
N LEU A 12 23.50 27.68 20.83
CA LEU A 12 23.76 26.46 21.61
C LEU A 12 22.45 25.80 22.08
N LYS A 13 21.39 26.57 22.35
CA LYS A 13 20.04 26.04 22.65
C LYS A 13 19.39 25.32 21.48
N GLN A 14 19.66 25.72 20.23
CA GLN A 14 19.21 25.00 19.04
C GLN A 14 20.01 23.72 18.87
N LEU A 15 21.32 23.75 19.07
CA LEU A 15 22.18 22.55 19.01
C LEU A 15 21.80 21.53 20.09
N LEU A 16 21.53 21.99 21.31
CA LEU A 16 21.07 21.14 22.41
C LEU A 16 19.68 20.54 22.15
N LYS A 17 18.79 21.27 21.49
CA LYS A 17 17.47 20.76 21.08
C LYS A 17 17.58 19.62 20.04
N TYR A 18 18.60 19.65 19.17
CA TYR A 18 18.88 18.56 18.22
C TYR A 18 19.58 17.37 18.89
N LEU A 19 20.39 17.59 19.94
CA LEU A 19 21.16 16.54 20.64
C LEU A 19 20.36 15.84 21.75
N PHE A 20 19.43 16.55 22.42
CA PHE A 20 18.71 16.03 23.59
C PHE A 20 17.22 15.76 23.37
N TYR A 21 16.65 16.16 22.23
CA TYR A 21 15.35 15.65 21.74
C TYR A 21 15.59 14.93 20.42
N PRO A 22 15.97 13.62 20.45
CA PRO A 22 15.83 12.82 19.26
C PRO A 22 14.36 12.96 18.87
N LYS A 23 14.05 13.44 17.62
CA LYS A 23 12.71 13.36 17.07
C LYS A 23 12.19 11.98 17.45
N GLU A 24 11.14 11.90 18.26
CA GLU A 24 10.50 10.63 18.59
C GLU A 24 10.35 9.89 17.26
N ARG A 25 11.07 8.77 17.12
CA ARG A 25 10.95 7.95 15.91
C ARG A 25 9.53 7.43 15.92
N LYS A 26 8.64 8.06 15.16
CA LYS A 26 7.26 7.61 15.02
C LYS A 26 7.28 6.10 14.85
N ARG A 27 6.65 5.39 15.78
CA ARG A 27 6.57 3.93 15.76
C ARG A 27 5.82 3.53 14.49
N MET A 28 6.27 2.50 13.78
CA MET A 28 5.51 1.96 12.65
C MET A 28 4.13 1.52 13.14
N LYS A 29 3.08 1.83 12.38
CA LYS A 29 1.73 1.35 12.66
C LYS A 29 1.73 -0.17 12.67
N THR A 30 0.95 -0.76 13.56
CA THR A 30 0.76 -2.21 13.66
C THR A 30 -0.56 -2.63 13.03
N ILE A 31 -0.70 -3.92 12.70
CA ILE A 31 -1.96 -4.48 12.22
C ILE A 31 -2.39 -5.59 13.17
N ARG A 32 -3.66 -5.54 13.57
CA ARG A 32 -4.37 -6.61 14.26
C ARG A 32 -5.48 -7.15 13.37
N ILE A 33 -5.65 -8.45 13.33
CA ILE A 33 -6.71 -9.10 12.55
C ILE A 33 -7.81 -9.56 13.50
N GLU A 34 -9.07 -9.26 13.17
CA GLU A 34 -10.20 -9.78 13.93
C GLU A 34 -10.23 -11.32 13.88
N ASN A 35 -10.49 -11.98 15.01
CA ASN A 35 -10.49 -13.44 15.13
C ASN A 35 -11.45 -14.11 14.11
N ASN A 36 -12.66 -13.59 13.95
CA ASN A 36 -13.63 -14.08 12.97
C ASN A 36 -13.10 -13.96 11.52
N PHE A 37 -12.34 -12.90 11.20
CA PHE A 37 -11.69 -12.74 9.91
C PHE A 37 -10.57 -13.76 9.72
N ALA A 38 -9.71 -13.91 10.73
CA ALA A 38 -8.58 -14.84 10.71
C ALA A 38 -9.04 -16.29 10.51
N ARG A 39 -10.13 -16.73 11.16
CA ARG A 39 -10.71 -18.06 10.97
C ARG A 39 -11.19 -18.33 9.54
N VAL A 40 -11.68 -17.31 8.83
CA VAL A 40 -12.12 -17.44 7.43
C VAL A 40 -10.94 -17.42 6.45
N CYS A 41 -9.89 -16.68 6.78
CA CYS A 41 -8.68 -16.51 5.96
C CYS A 41 -7.40 -16.88 6.72
N PRO A 42 -7.25 -18.12 7.24
CA PRO A 42 -6.12 -18.50 8.12
C PRO A 42 -4.76 -18.41 7.41
N GLY A 43 -4.73 -18.54 6.11
CA GLY A 43 -3.49 -18.45 5.31
C GLY A 43 -3.11 -17.03 4.89
N LEU A 44 -3.86 -15.98 5.31
CA LEU A 44 -3.51 -14.60 4.98
C LEU A 44 -2.21 -14.19 5.66
N LYS A 45 -1.29 -13.67 4.85
CA LYS A 45 -0.10 -12.94 5.30
C LYS A 45 -0.19 -11.49 4.83
N ILE A 46 0.21 -10.55 5.68
CA ILE A 46 0.18 -9.13 5.39
C ILE A 46 1.60 -8.59 5.47
N GLY A 47 2.15 -8.17 4.33
CA GLY A 47 3.41 -7.44 4.30
C GLY A 47 3.19 -5.98 4.68
N ILE A 48 4.01 -5.47 5.59
CA ILE A 48 3.93 -4.09 6.07
C ILE A 48 5.25 -3.39 5.75
N ILE A 49 5.17 -2.18 5.21
CA ILE A 49 6.34 -1.33 5.00
C ILE A 49 6.01 0.07 5.54
N GLY A 50 6.86 0.58 6.42
CA GLY A 50 6.86 1.97 6.85
C GLY A 50 8.14 2.65 6.40
N ALA A 51 8.07 3.85 5.84
CA ALA A 51 9.25 4.57 5.37
C ALA A 51 9.05 6.09 5.44
N GLN A 52 10.13 6.82 5.64
CA GLN A 52 10.16 8.25 5.31
C GLN A 52 10.51 8.38 3.83
N VAL A 53 9.78 9.23 3.12
CA VAL A 53 9.86 9.33 1.65
C VAL A 53 9.81 10.78 1.19
N THR A 54 10.23 10.99 -0.05
CA THR A 54 9.94 12.20 -0.81
C THR A 54 9.08 11.80 -2.00
N ASN A 55 7.86 12.32 -2.07
CA ASN A 55 6.99 12.11 -3.23
C ASN A 55 7.18 13.23 -4.25
N THR A 56 7.23 12.86 -5.51
CA THR A 56 7.44 13.79 -6.64
C THR A 56 6.59 13.38 -7.83
N GLU A 57 6.58 14.17 -8.87
CA GLU A 57 6.22 13.68 -10.20
C GLU A 57 7.11 12.49 -10.55
N THR A 58 6.57 11.54 -11.27
CA THR A 58 7.22 10.25 -11.51
C THR A 58 8.41 10.38 -12.45
N ASP A 59 9.56 9.85 -12.00
CA ASP A 59 10.77 9.75 -12.82
C ASP A 59 10.50 8.94 -14.10
N PRO A 60 10.89 9.43 -15.28
CA PRO A 60 10.71 8.71 -16.55
C PRO A 60 11.26 7.28 -16.52
N ARG A 61 12.37 7.02 -15.80
CA ARG A 61 12.95 5.67 -15.68
C ARG A 61 12.06 4.69 -14.90
N LEU A 62 11.23 5.18 -13.97
CA LEU A 62 10.22 4.35 -13.32
C LEU A 62 9.11 4.00 -14.33
N TRP A 63 8.74 4.94 -15.19
CA TRP A 63 7.76 4.69 -16.25
C TRP A 63 8.26 3.70 -17.29
N GLU A 64 9.55 3.70 -17.64
CA GLU A 64 10.14 2.65 -18.49
C GLU A 64 9.94 1.26 -17.87
N GLN A 65 10.19 1.10 -16.55
CA GLN A 65 9.95 -0.17 -15.86
C GLN A 65 8.46 -0.56 -15.82
N ILE A 66 7.55 0.41 -15.67
CA ILE A 66 6.10 0.16 -15.69
C ILE A 66 5.65 -0.29 -17.08
N ASP A 67 6.13 0.36 -18.14
CA ASP A 67 5.79 0.04 -19.53
C ASP A 67 6.36 -1.33 -19.94
N ASP A 68 7.56 -1.69 -19.47
CA ASP A 68 8.15 -3.02 -19.64
C ASP A 68 7.31 -4.10 -18.96
N GLU A 69 6.89 -3.87 -17.70
CA GLU A 69 6.05 -4.82 -16.97
C GLU A 69 4.65 -4.92 -17.60
N ALA A 70 4.08 -3.80 -18.04
CA ALA A 70 2.80 -3.80 -18.77
C ALA A 70 2.90 -4.63 -20.05
N SER A 71 4.00 -4.52 -20.80
CA SER A 71 4.26 -5.30 -22.00
C SER A 71 4.37 -6.80 -21.69
N ARG A 72 5.02 -7.17 -20.57
CA ARG A 72 5.10 -8.58 -20.11
C ARG A 72 3.73 -9.13 -19.77
N ILE A 73 2.91 -8.39 -19.02
CA ILE A 73 1.55 -8.82 -18.68
C ILE A 73 0.69 -8.97 -19.93
N ALA A 74 0.76 -8.02 -20.86
CA ALA A 74 -0.01 -8.08 -22.11
C ALA A 74 0.40 -9.26 -23.01
N ALA A 75 1.67 -9.65 -22.99
CA ALA A 75 2.18 -10.80 -23.73
C ALA A 75 1.85 -12.15 -23.05
N ALA A 76 1.84 -12.17 -21.70
CA ALA A 76 1.68 -13.41 -20.94
C ALA A 76 0.22 -13.84 -20.74
N TYR A 77 -0.75 -12.90 -20.74
CA TYR A 77 -2.13 -13.18 -20.34
C TYR A 77 -3.17 -12.62 -21.32
N LYS A 78 -4.26 -13.37 -21.48
CA LYS A 78 -5.52 -12.88 -22.05
C LYS A 78 -6.39 -12.28 -20.95
N ILE A 79 -7.38 -11.47 -21.34
CA ILE A 79 -8.26 -10.76 -20.40
C ILE A 79 -9.06 -11.70 -19.48
N ASP A 80 -9.42 -12.88 -19.95
CA ASP A 80 -10.17 -13.91 -19.20
C ASP A 80 -9.25 -14.80 -18.33
N GLU A 81 -7.93 -14.58 -18.38
CA GLU A 81 -6.94 -15.30 -17.59
C GLU A 81 -6.49 -14.50 -16.36
N ILE A 82 -6.64 -13.18 -16.36
CA ILE A 82 -6.18 -12.31 -15.27
C ILE A 82 -6.76 -12.71 -13.91
N ASN A 83 -8.04 -13.08 -13.86
CA ASN A 83 -8.66 -13.51 -12.60
C ASN A 83 -8.21 -14.91 -12.14
N LYS A 84 -7.42 -15.61 -12.94
CA LYS A 84 -6.83 -16.94 -12.63
C LYS A 84 -5.41 -16.80 -12.06
N ARG A 85 -4.79 -15.61 -12.11
CA ARG A 85 -3.50 -15.38 -11.46
C ARG A 85 -3.59 -15.76 -9.98
N PRO A 86 -2.64 -16.52 -9.42
CA PRO A 86 -2.77 -17.12 -8.08
C PRO A 86 -3.12 -16.11 -6.98
N ALA A 87 -2.41 -15.00 -6.89
CA ALA A 87 -2.65 -13.97 -5.88
C ALA A 87 -4.03 -13.29 -6.04
N ILE A 88 -4.43 -12.99 -7.28
CA ILE A 88 -5.74 -12.41 -7.60
C ILE A 88 -6.85 -13.41 -7.28
N GLN A 89 -6.70 -14.67 -7.69
CA GLN A 89 -7.69 -15.73 -7.45
C GLN A 89 -7.92 -15.96 -5.95
N ALA A 90 -6.84 -15.95 -5.15
CA ALA A 90 -6.92 -16.10 -3.71
C ALA A 90 -7.69 -14.95 -3.04
N THR A 91 -7.40 -13.70 -3.42
CA THR A 91 -8.14 -12.52 -2.93
C THR A 91 -9.63 -12.59 -3.34
N ARG A 92 -9.92 -13.01 -4.57
CA ARG A 92 -11.30 -13.22 -5.05
C ARG A 92 -12.02 -14.33 -4.27
N LYS A 93 -11.30 -15.39 -3.85
CA LYS A 93 -11.84 -16.45 -2.99
C LYS A 93 -12.19 -15.89 -1.62
N ALA A 94 -11.32 -15.09 -1.00
CA ALA A 94 -11.60 -14.42 0.26
C ALA A 94 -12.87 -13.55 0.18
N TYR A 95 -13.05 -12.76 -0.88
CA TYR A 95 -14.29 -11.99 -1.09
C TYR A 95 -15.55 -12.86 -1.07
N ARG A 96 -15.55 -13.99 -1.80
CA ARG A 96 -16.69 -14.93 -1.80
C ARG A 96 -16.96 -15.52 -0.43
N SER A 97 -15.91 -15.81 0.36
CA SER A 97 -16.06 -16.33 1.73
C SER A 97 -16.75 -15.34 2.67
N PHE A 98 -16.69 -14.03 2.35
CA PHE A 98 -17.41 -12.97 3.05
C PHE A 98 -18.72 -12.55 2.35
N GLY A 99 -19.18 -13.33 1.35
CA GLY A 99 -20.42 -13.05 0.62
C GLY A 99 -20.33 -11.95 -0.43
N LYS A 100 -19.12 -11.45 -0.75
CA LYS A 100 -18.93 -10.38 -1.73
C LYS A 100 -18.65 -10.93 -3.13
N ASP A 101 -19.34 -10.37 -4.14
CA ASP A 101 -19.08 -10.73 -5.55
C ASP A 101 -17.85 -10.02 -6.09
N PRO A 102 -16.74 -10.75 -6.38
CA PRO A 102 -15.51 -10.17 -6.89
C PRO A 102 -15.60 -9.70 -8.36
N ASN A 103 -16.66 -9.97 -9.07
CA ASN A 103 -16.88 -9.43 -10.41
C ASN A 103 -17.40 -8.00 -10.35
N ARG A 104 -18.25 -7.72 -9.36
CA ARG A 104 -18.78 -6.39 -9.09
C ARG A 104 -17.78 -5.52 -8.32
N TYR A 105 -17.11 -6.11 -7.32
CA TYR A 105 -16.08 -5.46 -6.48
C TYR A 105 -14.71 -6.00 -6.84
N ARG A 106 -14.17 -5.52 -7.96
CA ARG A 106 -12.90 -6.05 -8.48
C ARG A 106 -11.73 -5.61 -7.62
N VAL A 107 -10.83 -6.56 -7.33
CA VAL A 107 -9.57 -6.26 -6.63
C VAL A 107 -8.67 -5.35 -7.47
N SER A 108 -7.91 -4.46 -6.84
CA SER A 108 -7.14 -3.41 -7.51
C SER A 108 -6.11 -3.96 -8.50
N SER A 109 -5.36 -5.00 -8.12
CA SER A 109 -4.38 -5.65 -9.00
C SER A 109 -5.02 -6.23 -10.28
N GLU A 110 -6.20 -6.87 -10.15
CA GLU A 110 -6.97 -7.35 -11.31
C GLU A 110 -7.40 -6.19 -12.21
N ALA A 111 -7.85 -5.08 -11.61
CA ALA A 111 -8.30 -3.92 -12.36
C ALA A 111 -7.16 -3.29 -13.18
N LEU A 112 -5.96 -3.16 -12.59
CA LEU A 112 -4.75 -2.67 -13.27
C LEU A 112 -4.34 -3.57 -14.43
N CYS A 113 -4.23 -4.87 -14.21
CA CYS A 113 -3.86 -5.82 -15.26
C CYS A 113 -4.86 -5.82 -16.42
N ARG A 114 -6.17 -5.75 -16.12
CA ARG A 114 -7.20 -5.66 -17.17
C ARG A 114 -7.14 -4.36 -17.97
N ARG A 115 -6.73 -3.26 -17.35
CA ARG A 115 -6.50 -1.99 -18.09
C ARG A 115 -5.35 -2.14 -19.07
N ILE A 116 -4.23 -2.74 -18.63
CA ILE A 116 -3.05 -3.01 -19.47
C ILE A 116 -3.45 -3.81 -20.71
N ILE A 117 -4.12 -4.94 -20.52
CA ILE A 117 -4.51 -5.82 -21.64
C ILE A 117 -5.48 -5.15 -22.63
N ARG A 118 -6.29 -4.19 -22.15
CA ARG A 118 -7.16 -3.38 -23.01
C ARG A 118 -6.44 -2.25 -23.74
N GLY A 119 -5.13 -2.12 -23.59
CA GLY A 119 -4.34 -1.02 -24.17
C GLY A 119 -4.58 0.35 -23.52
N LEU A 120 -5.22 0.40 -22.33
CA LEU A 120 -5.51 1.64 -21.63
C LEU A 120 -4.35 2.10 -20.73
N GLY A 121 -3.32 1.27 -20.55
CA GLY A 121 -2.18 1.53 -19.67
C GLY A 121 -2.58 1.73 -18.21
N ILE A 122 -1.62 2.17 -17.39
CA ILE A 122 -1.83 2.57 -15.99
C ILE A 122 -1.95 4.09 -15.93
N TYR A 123 -2.66 4.63 -14.95
CA TYR A 123 -2.72 6.07 -14.72
C TYR A 123 -1.37 6.57 -14.22
N ARG A 124 -0.94 7.73 -14.70
CA ARG A 124 0.23 8.47 -14.19
C ARG A 124 -0.25 9.41 -13.10
N ILE A 125 0.18 9.19 -11.87
CA ILE A 125 -0.28 9.94 -10.70
C ILE A 125 0.90 10.68 -10.04
N ASP A 126 1.75 9.96 -9.36
CA ASP A 126 2.97 10.43 -8.70
C ASP A 126 3.91 9.23 -8.44
N THR A 127 5.13 9.51 -8.03
CA THR A 127 6.15 8.47 -7.81
C THR A 127 5.69 7.36 -6.89
N LEU A 128 5.06 7.68 -5.75
CA LEU A 128 4.67 6.66 -4.77
C LEU A 128 3.53 5.78 -5.29
N VAL A 129 2.49 6.38 -5.85
CA VAL A 129 1.35 5.64 -6.41
C VAL A 129 1.79 4.77 -7.59
N ASP A 130 2.62 5.32 -8.48
CA ASP A 130 3.06 4.63 -9.69
C ASP A 130 3.96 3.43 -9.38
N LEU A 131 4.90 3.57 -8.41
CA LEU A 131 5.72 2.44 -7.99
C LEU A 131 4.90 1.34 -7.29
N ILE A 132 3.88 1.70 -6.49
CA ILE A 132 2.98 0.73 -5.86
C ILE A 132 2.13 0.01 -6.93
N ASN A 133 1.68 0.71 -7.95
CA ASN A 133 0.98 0.11 -9.09
C ASN A 133 1.88 -0.90 -9.84
N LEU A 134 3.17 -0.56 -10.05
CA LEU A 134 4.15 -1.49 -10.65
C LEU A 134 4.27 -2.77 -9.81
N VAL A 135 4.45 -2.65 -8.49
CA VAL A 135 4.54 -3.81 -7.59
C VAL A 135 3.26 -4.65 -7.65
N SER A 136 2.10 -3.99 -7.61
CA SER A 136 0.78 -4.66 -7.65
C SER A 136 0.57 -5.45 -8.95
N VAL A 137 0.94 -4.89 -10.10
CA VAL A 137 0.84 -5.56 -11.39
C VAL A 137 1.78 -6.76 -11.47
N ARG A 138 3.03 -6.59 -11.02
CA ARG A 138 4.05 -7.63 -11.06
C ARG A 138 3.73 -8.81 -10.15
N SER A 139 3.37 -8.54 -8.90
CA SER A 139 3.13 -9.56 -7.88
C SER A 139 1.72 -10.16 -7.91
N GLY A 140 0.74 -9.48 -8.53
CA GLY A 140 -0.67 -9.84 -8.46
C GLY A 140 -1.35 -9.46 -7.14
N TYR A 141 -0.62 -8.96 -6.15
CA TYR A 141 -1.19 -8.54 -4.87
C TYR A 141 -1.94 -7.22 -4.98
N SER A 142 -3.07 -7.11 -4.29
CA SER A 142 -3.69 -5.82 -4.01
C SER A 142 -2.93 -5.15 -2.87
N ILE A 143 -2.47 -3.93 -3.12
CA ILE A 143 -1.61 -3.18 -2.20
C ILE A 143 -2.31 -1.86 -1.86
N GLY A 144 -2.48 -1.60 -0.55
CA GLY A 144 -2.88 -0.30 -0.03
C GLY A 144 -1.65 0.53 0.31
N ALA A 145 -1.68 1.82 0.01
CA ALA A 145 -0.59 2.73 0.34
C ALA A 145 -1.13 4.08 0.82
N PHE A 146 -0.68 4.51 1.99
CA PHE A 146 -1.29 5.57 2.77
C PHE A 146 -0.27 6.59 3.23
N ASP A 147 -0.71 7.83 3.38
CA ASP A 147 -0.01 8.83 4.18
C ASP A 147 -0.15 8.45 5.66
N ALA A 148 0.95 7.97 6.26
CA ALA A 148 0.96 7.51 7.65
C ALA A 148 0.63 8.62 8.66
N ASP A 149 0.83 9.89 8.30
CA ASP A 149 0.52 11.03 9.16
C ASP A 149 -0.98 11.32 9.23
N ARG A 150 -1.77 10.77 8.31
CA ARG A 150 -3.23 10.87 8.25
C ARG A 150 -3.96 9.68 8.86
N ILE A 151 -3.22 8.63 9.25
CA ILE A 151 -3.77 7.46 9.96
C ILE A 151 -3.87 7.81 11.45
N GLU A 152 -5.07 7.71 12.01
CA GLU A 152 -5.34 7.96 13.43
C GLU A 152 -5.09 6.68 14.28
N GLY A 153 -4.47 6.88 15.46
CA GLY A 153 -4.04 5.78 16.32
C GLY A 153 -2.79 5.05 15.82
N ASP A 154 -2.36 4.03 16.54
CA ASP A 154 -1.13 3.28 16.26
C ASP A 154 -1.38 1.86 15.73
N THR A 155 -2.63 1.39 15.77
CA THR A 155 -3.00 0.04 15.36
C THR A 155 -4.16 0.09 14.36
N LEU A 156 -3.97 -0.57 13.22
CA LEU A 156 -5.04 -0.83 12.28
C LEU A 156 -5.71 -2.15 12.59
N ILE A 157 -7.03 -2.19 12.46
CA ILE A 157 -7.80 -3.42 12.61
C ILE A 157 -8.27 -3.89 11.24
N LEU A 158 -7.87 -5.11 10.85
CA LEU A 158 -8.43 -5.79 9.69
C LEU A 158 -9.67 -6.60 10.11
N GLY A 159 -10.78 -6.32 9.47
CA GLY A 159 -12.04 -7.03 9.65
C GLY A 159 -12.89 -6.99 8.40
N VAL A 160 -14.17 -7.34 8.53
CA VAL A 160 -15.14 -7.32 7.44
C VAL A 160 -15.95 -6.03 7.46
N GLY A 161 -16.15 -5.40 6.31
CA GLY A 161 -16.97 -4.20 6.14
C GLY A 161 -18.42 -4.45 6.58
N LYS A 162 -19.00 -3.49 7.30
CA LYS A 162 -20.35 -3.57 7.87
C LYS A 162 -21.37 -2.87 6.97
N GLU A 163 -22.64 -3.22 7.10
CA GLU A 163 -23.73 -2.50 6.46
C GLU A 163 -23.73 -1.02 6.86
N GLY A 164 -23.89 -0.12 5.90
CA GLY A 164 -23.92 1.32 6.13
C GLY A 164 -22.58 1.95 6.56
N GLU A 165 -21.50 1.19 6.59
CA GLU A 165 -20.18 1.71 6.95
C GLU A 165 -19.72 2.77 5.92
N ILE A 166 -19.42 3.98 6.40
CA ILE A 166 -19.02 5.11 5.54
C ILE A 166 -17.60 4.88 5.02
N PHE A 167 -17.45 4.91 3.70
CA PHE A 167 -16.16 4.81 3.02
C PHE A 167 -16.19 5.62 1.72
N ARG A 168 -15.26 6.56 1.57
CA ARG A 168 -15.11 7.38 0.37
C ARG A 168 -13.90 6.94 -0.41
N GLY A 169 -14.12 6.13 -1.44
CA GLY A 169 -13.03 5.64 -2.28
C GLY A 169 -12.42 6.75 -3.14
N ILE A 170 -11.09 6.75 -3.25
CA ILE A 170 -10.35 7.73 -4.06
C ILE A 170 -10.89 7.77 -5.48
N GLY A 171 -11.37 8.94 -5.91
CA GLY A 171 -11.92 9.15 -7.26
C GLY A 171 -13.23 8.40 -7.55
N ARG A 172 -13.89 7.79 -6.55
CA ARG A 172 -15.09 6.96 -6.71
C ARG A 172 -16.30 7.44 -5.90
N GLY A 173 -16.10 8.38 -4.96
CA GLY A 173 -17.14 8.80 -4.03
C GLY A 173 -17.46 7.73 -2.98
N VAL A 174 -18.71 7.73 -2.49
CA VAL A 174 -19.17 6.77 -1.46
C VAL A 174 -19.25 5.36 -2.04
N LEU A 175 -18.57 4.41 -1.39
CA LEU A 175 -18.56 2.99 -1.75
C LEU A 175 -19.26 2.15 -0.67
N ASN A 176 -20.05 1.17 -1.09
CA ASN A 176 -20.52 0.12 -0.20
C ASN A 176 -19.42 -0.92 0.00
N ILE A 177 -18.80 -0.87 1.19
CA ILE A 177 -17.73 -1.79 1.59
C ILE A 177 -18.21 -3.00 2.41
N GLU A 178 -19.51 -3.12 2.66
CA GLU A 178 -20.10 -4.28 3.33
C GLU A 178 -19.58 -5.59 2.71
N GLY A 179 -19.12 -6.51 3.55
CA GLY A 179 -18.57 -7.80 3.13
C GLY A 179 -17.19 -7.73 2.46
N LEU A 180 -16.55 -6.56 2.35
CA LEU A 180 -15.15 -6.47 1.92
C LEU A 180 -14.20 -6.58 3.12
N PRO A 181 -12.99 -7.12 2.93
CA PRO A 181 -11.89 -6.91 3.86
C PRO A 181 -11.62 -5.41 4.03
N VAL A 182 -11.59 -4.90 5.24
CA VAL A 182 -11.40 -3.46 5.52
C VAL A 182 -10.36 -3.28 6.62
N TYR A 183 -9.36 -2.45 6.35
CA TYR A 183 -8.46 -1.92 7.36
C TYR A 183 -9.07 -0.65 7.96
N ARG A 184 -9.13 -0.59 9.29
CA ARG A 184 -9.67 0.54 10.05
C ARG A 184 -8.62 1.11 10.98
N ASP A 185 -8.56 2.42 11.02
CA ASP A 185 -7.92 3.18 12.10
C ASP A 185 -8.98 3.62 13.13
N ASP A 186 -8.60 4.48 14.07
CA ASP A 186 -9.51 4.96 15.13
C ASP A 186 -10.69 5.80 14.60
N LYS A 187 -10.63 6.28 13.34
CA LYS A 187 -11.73 7.03 12.68
C LYS A 187 -12.63 6.18 11.80
N GLY A 188 -12.15 5.05 11.32
CA GLY A 188 -12.93 4.18 10.42
C GLY A 188 -12.10 3.55 9.31
N GLY A 189 -12.77 3.07 8.25
CA GLY A 189 -12.11 2.42 7.12
C GLY A 189 -11.08 3.32 6.44
N ILE A 190 -9.90 2.75 6.14
CA ILE A 190 -8.85 3.44 5.37
C ILE A 190 -8.56 2.76 4.04
N GLY A 191 -8.77 1.46 3.94
CA GLY A 191 -8.44 0.71 2.73
C GLY A 191 -9.11 -0.66 2.66
N THR A 192 -9.33 -1.09 1.43
CA THR A 192 -9.83 -2.42 1.05
C THR A 192 -8.96 -2.92 -0.11
N PRO A 193 -8.92 -4.24 -0.43
CA PRO A 193 -8.22 -4.67 -1.63
C PRO A 193 -8.82 -4.15 -2.96
N THR A 194 -9.97 -3.45 -2.91
CA THR A 194 -10.63 -2.82 -4.07
C THR A 194 -10.27 -1.34 -4.21
N SER A 195 -10.14 -0.60 -3.10
CA SER A 195 -9.95 0.87 -3.10
C SER A 195 -9.48 1.35 -1.74
N ASP A 196 -8.68 2.40 -1.75
CA ASP A 196 -8.28 3.14 -0.54
C ASP A 196 -9.22 4.33 -0.31
N GLU A 197 -9.26 4.82 0.92
CA GLU A 197 -10.13 5.91 1.37
C GLU A 197 -9.45 7.27 1.15
N GLU A 198 -10.25 8.27 0.76
CA GLU A 198 -9.81 9.62 0.37
C GLU A 198 -9.02 10.32 1.50
N ARG A 199 -9.38 10.10 2.77
CA ARG A 199 -8.79 10.77 3.93
C ARG A 199 -7.31 10.46 4.13
N THR A 200 -6.90 9.22 3.87
CA THR A 200 -5.53 8.73 4.10
C THR A 200 -4.70 8.62 2.82
N LYS A 201 -5.21 9.16 1.71
CA LYS A 201 -4.54 9.08 0.42
C LYS A 201 -3.16 9.72 0.42
N ILE A 202 -2.28 9.17 -0.39
CA ILE A 202 -0.99 9.75 -0.74
C ILE A 202 -1.21 11.06 -1.51
N THR A 203 -0.33 12.03 -1.25
CA THR A 203 -0.24 13.30 -1.98
C THR A 203 1.23 13.64 -2.19
N LEU A 204 1.54 14.66 -3.00
CA LEU A 204 2.92 15.14 -3.18
C LEU A 204 3.57 15.62 -1.86
N ASP A 205 2.76 15.97 -0.85
CA ASP A 205 3.24 16.38 0.48
C ASP A 205 3.50 15.20 1.43
N THR A 206 3.19 13.95 1.03
CA THR A 206 3.38 12.76 1.87
C THR A 206 4.85 12.55 2.17
N LYS A 207 5.19 12.50 3.47
CA LYS A 207 6.56 12.31 3.99
C LYS A 207 6.76 11.01 4.74
N ASN A 208 5.68 10.45 5.28
CA ASN A 208 5.68 9.17 5.98
C ASN A 208 4.71 8.24 5.26
N LEU A 209 5.27 7.20 4.65
CA LEU A 209 4.50 6.21 3.88
C LEU A 209 4.22 4.99 4.74
N PHE A 210 3.01 4.46 4.62
CA PHE A 210 2.61 3.15 5.15
C PHE A 210 2.02 2.30 4.04
N VAL A 211 2.60 1.12 3.80
CA VAL A 211 2.17 0.19 2.73
C VAL A 211 1.70 -1.11 3.34
N ILE A 212 0.60 -1.64 2.80
CA ILE A 212 0.00 -2.92 3.16
C ILE A 212 -0.09 -3.80 1.91
N ILE A 213 0.61 -4.93 1.92
CA ILE A 213 0.60 -5.93 0.85
C ILE A 213 -0.29 -7.09 1.28
N ASN A 214 -1.38 -7.37 0.56
CA ASN A 214 -2.38 -8.37 0.93
C ASN A 214 -2.10 -9.71 0.25
N ALA A 215 -1.43 -10.64 0.93
CA ALA A 215 -1.13 -11.98 0.42
C ALA A 215 -2.13 -13.02 0.95
N TYR A 216 -3.31 -13.10 0.31
CA TYR A 216 -4.31 -14.17 0.54
C TYR A 216 -3.88 -15.52 -0.04
N GLY A 217 -2.96 -15.51 -0.97
CA GLY A 217 -2.29 -16.66 -1.59
C GLY A 217 -1.09 -16.13 -2.35
N GLU A 218 -0.16 -16.98 -2.68
CA GLU A 218 1.15 -16.60 -3.18
C GLU A 218 1.26 -16.78 -4.69
N GLU A 219 1.84 -15.79 -5.38
CA GLU A 219 2.25 -15.84 -6.78
C GLU A 219 3.72 -15.44 -6.90
N MET A 220 4.09 -14.35 -6.26
CA MET A 220 5.46 -13.94 -5.97
C MET A 220 5.67 -14.04 -4.47
N PRO A 221 6.79 -14.58 -3.95
CA PRO A 221 7.06 -14.63 -2.52
C PRO A 221 6.89 -13.26 -1.85
N LEU A 222 6.24 -13.23 -0.68
CA LEU A 222 5.91 -11.97 -0.02
C LEU A 222 7.15 -11.18 0.40
N ASP A 223 8.18 -11.87 0.87
CA ASP A 223 9.49 -11.28 1.22
C ASP A 223 10.20 -10.68 -0.01
N GLU A 224 10.16 -11.35 -1.15
CA GLU A 224 10.67 -10.81 -2.42
C GLU A 224 9.87 -9.57 -2.87
N THR A 225 8.55 -9.60 -2.68
CA THR A 225 7.67 -8.45 -2.99
C THR A 225 8.01 -7.27 -2.09
N ILE A 226 8.23 -7.49 -0.79
CA ILE A 226 8.69 -6.46 0.16
C ILE A 226 10.06 -5.92 -0.24
N ALA A 227 11.01 -6.80 -0.58
CA ALA A 227 12.34 -6.41 -1.01
C ALA A 227 12.30 -5.57 -2.30
N PHE A 228 11.51 -5.98 -3.28
CA PHE A 228 11.31 -5.23 -4.52
C PHE A 228 10.71 -3.84 -4.25
N THR A 229 9.65 -3.77 -3.43
CA THR A 229 9.00 -2.50 -3.06
C THR A 229 9.98 -1.56 -2.38
N THR A 230 10.73 -2.05 -1.39
CA THR A 230 11.71 -1.24 -0.66
C THR A 230 12.88 -0.80 -1.54
N GLY A 231 13.27 -1.61 -2.52
CA GLY A 231 14.24 -1.26 -3.56
C GLY A 231 13.78 -0.06 -4.40
N LEU A 232 12.54 -0.12 -4.91
CA LEU A 232 11.94 0.98 -5.67
C LEU A 232 11.79 2.26 -4.82
N LEU A 233 11.36 2.13 -3.56
CA LEU A 233 11.24 3.26 -2.64
C LEU A 233 12.59 3.95 -2.40
N ARG A 234 13.69 3.21 -2.25
CA ARG A 234 15.04 3.79 -2.14
C ARG A 234 15.46 4.48 -3.43
N GLN A 235 15.19 3.85 -4.56
CA GLN A 235 15.65 4.32 -5.87
C GLN A 235 14.91 5.59 -6.32
N TYR A 236 13.58 5.66 -6.12
CA TYR A 236 12.74 6.69 -6.73
C TYR A 236 12.11 7.68 -5.74
N ALA A 237 12.00 7.31 -4.46
CA ALA A 237 11.37 8.14 -3.44
C ALA A 237 12.30 8.54 -2.29
N SER A 238 13.63 8.40 -2.48
CA SER A 238 14.65 8.71 -1.46
C SER A 238 14.31 8.14 -0.08
N ALA A 239 13.81 6.91 -0.05
CA ALA A 239 13.26 6.33 1.17
C ALA A 239 14.33 6.07 2.23
N GLU A 240 14.07 6.58 3.43
CA GLU A 240 14.90 6.41 4.63
C GLU A 240 14.09 5.76 5.76
N ASN A 241 14.79 5.28 6.80
CA ASN A 241 14.20 4.68 7.99
C ASN A 241 13.16 3.58 7.67
N ILE A 242 13.41 2.82 6.59
CA ILE A 242 12.52 1.76 6.15
C ILE A 242 12.43 0.68 7.24
N ARG A 243 11.20 0.31 7.59
CA ARG A 243 10.85 -0.78 8.49
C ARG A 243 9.89 -1.69 7.78
N THR A 244 10.05 -2.99 7.96
CA THR A 244 9.19 -4.01 7.37
C THR A 244 8.76 -5.01 8.43
N ASP A 245 7.58 -5.57 8.25
CA ASP A 245 7.06 -6.64 9.10
C ASP A 245 6.13 -7.53 8.28
N ILE A 246 5.87 -8.75 8.76
CA ILE A 246 4.88 -9.67 8.21
C ILE A 246 3.98 -10.14 9.34
N VAL A 247 2.68 -9.87 9.18
CA VAL A 247 1.64 -10.31 10.10
C VAL A 247 0.89 -11.47 9.47
N SER A 248 0.81 -12.60 10.17
CA SER A 248 0.06 -13.80 9.74
C SER A 248 -1.27 -13.91 10.49
N ALA A 249 -2.33 -14.30 9.76
CA ALA A 249 -3.67 -14.40 10.33
C ALA A 249 -3.80 -15.53 11.36
N ASP A 250 -3.02 -16.60 11.23
CA ASP A 250 -2.99 -17.72 12.17
C ASP A 250 -2.61 -17.31 13.62
N LEU A 251 -1.88 -16.20 13.78
CA LEU A 251 -1.55 -15.63 15.10
C LEU A 251 -2.78 -15.06 15.85
N PHE A 252 -3.93 -14.93 15.20
CA PHE A 252 -5.16 -14.34 15.74
C PHE A 252 -6.32 -15.35 15.79
N ILE A 253 -6.02 -16.64 15.69
CA ILE A 253 -6.99 -17.72 15.80
C ILE A 253 -6.85 -18.31 17.21
N ASP A 254 -7.88 -18.06 18.07
CA ASP A 254 -8.03 -18.67 19.39
C ASP A 254 -8.68 -20.06 19.28
#